data_719a2c5f2f091067a883b8a9e238a2b3
#
_entry.id   719a2c5f2f091067a883b8a9e238a2b3
#
_cell.length_a   1.000
_cell.length_b   1.000
_cell.length_c   1.000
_cell.angle_alpha   90.00
_cell.angle_beta   90.00
_cell.angle_gamma   90.00
#
_symmetry.space_group_name_H-M   'P 1'
#
loop_
_entity.id
_entity.type
_entity.pdbx_description
1 polymer ?
#
loop_
_entity_poly.entity_id
_entity_poly.type
_entity_poly.pdbx_seq_one_letter_code
_entity_poly.pdbx_strand_id
1 'polypeptide(L)'
;MMRKRFKFILIFLVLILVGGFIYFKSLKTRHQELIKSKMYYTLNLVDSEWKKDLSKDKVVFTSPTFVISNIYKSMEGPKSDQYVVIDDSKEELLWLRSFKTNAVSSDEKRKLSNDFVCHTNFEYRDAEHYNRWNMTERINSQYPRITSISNGVEDFQLPDGFGFPVFSNERLFINAQALNHNITDSTFNIKHKIEIGFVKNSKKALIPLQPKTVFMMFPFDPENPYGGPTEQLPNACIPVETKNHTYIDTDGNPLSGHWIIKSGKHNYTYDTSAQLNIKDSIRLHQITSHLHPFANRFKLSDKTTGTVIYDCKSENFTDKIGLKNTPSFSSQKGIWMYEDHIYEMELEVDNTTDKDQEMMASMAIFYYDGEMQEKVNELKL
;
A
#
# COMPACT_ATOMS: atom_id res chain seq x y z
N MET A 1 -53.22 28.18 7.75
CA MET A 1 -52.87 26.80 7.29
C MET A 1 -51.42 26.67 6.90
N MET A 2 -50.82 27.59 6.16
CA MET A 2 -49.42 27.60 5.68
C MET A 2 -48.35 27.51 6.81
N ARG A 3 -48.51 28.27 7.93
CA ARG A 3 -47.58 28.25 9.09
C ARG A 3 -47.53 26.90 9.82
N LYS A 4 -48.60 26.11 9.86
CA LYS A 4 -48.59 24.76 10.48
C LYS A 4 -47.82 23.77 9.59
N ARG A 5 -48.04 23.79 8.27
CA ARG A 5 -47.29 22.92 7.31
C ARG A 5 -45.81 23.22 7.34
N PHE A 6 -45.40 24.49 7.40
CA PHE A 6 -44.00 24.88 7.51
C PHE A 6 -43.34 24.35 8.79
N LYS A 7 -44.05 24.41 9.96
CA LYS A 7 -43.54 23.82 11.20
C LYS A 7 -43.35 22.30 11.11
N PHE A 8 -44.27 21.57 10.47
CA PHE A 8 -44.14 20.13 10.28
C PHE A 8 -42.98 19.79 9.38
N ILE A 9 -42.77 20.53 8.29
CA ILE A 9 -41.59 20.33 7.39
C ILE A 9 -40.30 20.60 8.16
N LEU A 10 -40.22 21.65 8.95
CA LEU A 10 -39.03 21.98 9.75
C LEU A 10 -38.73 20.88 10.77
N ILE A 11 -39.75 20.41 11.51
CA ILE A 11 -39.58 19.31 12.48
C ILE A 11 -39.10 18.05 11.76
N PHE A 12 -39.67 17.71 10.61
CA PHE A 12 -39.27 16.54 9.82
C PHE A 12 -37.80 16.66 9.35
N LEU A 13 -37.37 17.84 8.87
CA LEU A 13 -35.98 18.10 8.50
C LEU A 13 -35.04 17.96 9.70
N VAL A 14 -35.42 18.48 10.86
CA VAL A 14 -34.63 18.34 12.09
C VAL A 14 -34.48 16.85 12.48
N LEU A 15 -35.58 16.08 12.40
CA LEU A 15 -35.53 14.64 12.70
C LEU A 15 -34.62 13.89 11.73
N ILE A 16 -34.66 14.24 10.44
CA ILE A 16 -33.72 13.66 9.45
C ILE A 16 -32.28 14.01 9.79
N LEU A 17 -31.99 15.25 10.14
CA LEU A 17 -30.64 15.70 10.52
C LEU A 17 -30.13 14.99 11.77
N VAL A 18 -30.98 14.89 12.80
CA VAL A 18 -30.63 14.19 14.05
C VAL A 18 -30.41 12.68 13.79
N GLY A 19 -31.34 12.05 13.06
CA GLY A 19 -31.18 10.64 12.68
C GLY A 19 -29.95 10.40 11.84
N GLY A 20 -29.65 11.26 10.86
CA GLY A 20 -28.43 11.22 10.05
C GLY A 20 -27.16 11.39 10.88
N PHE A 21 -27.19 12.31 11.86
CA PHE A 21 -26.07 12.52 12.77
C PHE A 21 -25.81 11.30 13.68
N ILE A 22 -26.87 10.71 14.25
CA ILE A 22 -26.78 9.50 15.07
C ILE A 22 -26.22 8.34 14.22
N TYR A 23 -26.74 8.16 13.01
CA TYR A 23 -26.25 7.15 12.07
C TYR A 23 -24.75 7.38 11.73
N PHE A 24 -24.38 8.63 11.39
CA PHE A 24 -22.99 8.97 11.12
C PHE A 24 -22.06 8.61 12.30
N LYS A 25 -22.48 8.91 13.53
CA LYS A 25 -21.71 8.58 14.74
C LYS A 25 -21.60 7.07 15.02
N SER A 26 -22.55 6.27 14.53
CA SER A 26 -22.51 4.81 14.65
C SER A 26 -21.59 4.13 13.61
N LEU A 27 -21.16 4.85 12.59
CA LEU A 27 -20.28 4.31 11.58
C LEU A 27 -18.84 4.12 12.10
N LYS A 28 -18.12 3.17 11.50
CA LYS A 28 -16.67 3.00 11.70
C LYS A 28 -15.91 4.26 11.26
N THR A 29 -14.81 4.59 11.92
CA THR A 29 -14.00 5.80 11.66
C THR A 29 -13.71 6.00 10.16
N ARG A 30 -13.27 4.95 9.46
CA ARG A 30 -13.00 5.00 8.01
C ARG A 30 -14.21 5.48 7.17
N HIS A 31 -15.42 5.07 7.54
CA HIS A 31 -16.63 5.49 6.82
C HIS A 31 -17.01 6.93 7.16
N GLN A 32 -16.80 7.34 8.42
CA GLN A 32 -16.97 8.73 8.82
C GLN A 32 -16.04 9.65 8.02
N GLU A 33 -14.75 9.26 7.86
CA GLU A 33 -13.76 10.05 7.12
C GLU A 33 -14.07 10.10 5.62
N LEU A 34 -14.59 9.02 5.02
CA LEU A 34 -15.08 9.04 3.64
C LEU A 34 -16.23 10.05 3.44
N ILE A 35 -17.21 10.05 4.35
CA ILE A 35 -18.34 10.98 4.31
C ILE A 35 -17.86 12.42 4.50
N LYS A 36 -16.97 12.68 5.48
CA LYS A 36 -16.39 14.00 5.71
C LYS A 36 -15.62 14.49 4.47
N SER A 37 -14.73 13.67 3.92
CA SER A 37 -13.96 14.02 2.72
C SER A 37 -14.86 14.37 1.55
N LYS A 38 -15.90 13.54 1.30
CA LYS A 38 -16.89 13.82 0.26
C LYS A 38 -17.65 15.13 0.50
N MET A 39 -18.02 15.42 1.75
CA MET A 39 -18.64 16.72 2.11
C MET A 39 -17.70 17.89 1.82
N TYR A 40 -16.45 17.83 2.28
CA TYR A 40 -15.48 18.91 2.06
C TYR A 40 -15.27 19.18 0.57
N TYR A 41 -15.16 18.14 -0.25
CA TYR A 41 -15.01 18.24 -1.70
C TYR A 41 -16.27 18.79 -2.39
N THR A 42 -17.45 18.26 -2.03
CA THR A 42 -18.72 18.71 -2.66
C THR A 42 -19.02 20.17 -2.34
N LEU A 43 -18.64 20.63 -1.15
CA LEU A 43 -18.84 22.02 -0.72
C LEU A 43 -17.68 22.95 -1.14
N ASN A 44 -16.71 22.45 -1.90
CA ASN A 44 -15.50 23.19 -2.32
C ASN A 44 -14.74 23.85 -1.16
N LEU A 45 -14.74 23.22 0.02
CA LEU A 45 -13.99 23.70 1.20
C LEU A 45 -12.50 23.41 1.12
N VAL A 46 -12.11 22.42 0.35
CA VAL A 46 -10.73 22.04 0.07
C VAL A 46 -10.58 21.57 -1.39
N ASP A 47 -9.35 21.55 -1.91
CA ASP A 47 -9.03 21.06 -3.26
C ASP A 47 -9.35 19.56 -3.36
N SER A 48 -10.22 19.19 -4.31
CA SER A 48 -10.71 17.83 -4.54
C SER A 48 -10.08 17.13 -5.72
N GLU A 49 -9.18 17.80 -6.46
CA GLU A 49 -8.67 17.28 -7.71
C GLU A 49 -7.27 16.70 -7.57
N TRP A 50 -7.01 15.64 -8.33
CA TRP A 50 -5.68 15.16 -8.59
C TRP A 50 -5.00 16.05 -9.62
N LYS A 51 -3.73 16.41 -9.37
CA LYS A 51 -2.90 17.15 -10.32
C LYS A 51 -1.82 16.24 -10.86
N LYS A 52 -1.46 16.44 -12.13
CA LYS A 52 -0.40 15.71 -12.82
C LYS A 52 0.60 16.70 -13.38
N ASP A 53 1.87 16.47 -13.11
CA ASP A 53 3.01 17.19 -13.68
C ASP A 53 3.96 16.19 -14.32
N LEU A 54 4.08 16.23 -15.65
CA LEU A 54 4.89 15.31 -16.44
C LEU A 54 6.19 16.01 -16.85
N SER A 55 7.29 15.38 -16.54
CA SER A 55 8.63 15.78 -17.01
C SER A 55 9.27 14.67 -17.86
N LYS A 56 10.52 14.91 -18.28
CA LYS A 56 11.23 14.06 -19.25
C LYS A 56 11.43 12.61 -18.79
N ASP A 57 11.56 12.39 -17.49
CA ASP A 57 11.96 11.12 -16.85
C ASP A 57 11.16 10.77 -15.60
N LYS A 58 10.14 11.59 -15.30
CA LYS A 58 9.25 11.34 -14.17
C LYS A 58 7.90 12.01 -14.34
N VAL A 59 6.91 11.46 -13.65
CA VAL A 59 5.61 12.07 -13.45
C VAL A 59 5.36 12.26 -11.96
N VAL A 60 4.79 13.40 -11.59
CA VAL A 60 4.37 13.71 -10.22
C VAL A 60 2.86 13.85 -10.20
N PHE A 61 2.22 13.09 -9.35
CA PHE A 61 0.81 13.23 -9.03
C PHE A 61 0.68 13.89 -7.66
N THR A 62 -0.18 14.90 -7.56
CA THR A 62 -0.53 15.50 -6.27
C THR A 62 -1.96 15.12 -5.93
N SER A 63 -2.16 14.53 -4.76
CA SER A 63 -3.49 14.11 -4.29
C SER A 63 -4.41 15.30 -4.04
N PRO A 64 -5.74 15.09 -3.97
CA PRO A 64 -6.64 16.00 -3.29
C PRO A 64 -6.16 16.33 -1.88
N THR A 65 -6.72 17.37 -1.29
CA THR A 65 -6.40 17.75 0.09
C THR A 65 -7.06 16.79 1.07
N PHE A 66 -6.27 16.17 1.93
CA PHE A 66 -6.73 15.39 3.07
C PHE A 66 -6.89 16.28 4.29
N VAL A 67 -8.08 16.28 4.88
CA VAL A 67 -8.36 16.99 6.13
C VAL A 67 -8.13 16.04 7.29
N ILE A 68 -7.11 16.29 8.08
CA ILE A 68 -6.74 15.50 9.26
C ILE A 68 -7.43 16.12 10.47
N SER A 69 -8.36 15.40 11.08
CA SER A 69 -9.18 15.91 12.19
C SER A 69 -9.21 15.01 13.43
N ASN A 70 -8.53 13.84 13.36
CA ASN A 70 -8.49 12.86 14.45
C ASN A 70 -7.17 12.11 14.45
N ILE A 71 -6.93 11.34 15.52
CA ILE A 71 -5.99 10.21 15.48
C ILE A 71 -6.62 9.13 14.59
N TYR A 72 -5.85 8.60 13.67
CA TYR A 72 -6.23 7.50 12.79
C TYR A 72 -5.29 6.33 13.00
N LYS A 73 -5.85 5.16 13.23
CA LYS A 73 -5.12 3.90 13.08
C LYS A 73 -4.87 3.62 11.59
N SER A 74 -4.13 2.56 11.32
CA SER A 74 -3.94 2.11 9.95
C SER A 74 -5.27 1.93 9.21
N MET A 75 -5.34 2.38 7.96
CA MET A 75 -6.52 2.30 7.08
C MET A 75 -7.76 3.11 7.51
N GLU A 76 -7.67 3.94 8.54
CA GLU A 76 -8.80 4.75 9.02
C GLU A 76 -8.82 6.17 8.47
N GLY A 77 -7.66 6.72 8.14
CA GLY A 77 -7.52 8.10 7.67
C GLY A 77 -8.18 8.37 6.33
N PRO A 78 -8.32 9.66 5.96
CA PRO A 78 -8.86 10.05 4.67
C PRO A 78 -8.03 9.49 3.53
N LYS A 79 -8.69 9.05 2.46
CA LYS A 79 -8.07 8.43 1.29
C LYS A 79 -8.63 8.98 -0.01
N SER A 80 -7.85 8.84 -1.06
CA SER A 80 -8.27 9.13 -2.44
C SER A 80 -7.63 8.16 -3.41
N ASP A 81 -8.43 7.73 -4.38
CA ASP A 81 -8.07 6.75 -5.40
C ASP A 81 -8.18 7.39 -6.78
N GLN A 82 -7.26 7.08 -7.68
CA GLN A 82 -7.29 7.60 -9.05
C GLN A 82 -6.68 6.61 -10.05
N TYR A 83 -7.36 6.42 -11.16
CA TYR A 83 -6.73 5.86 -12.36
C TYR A 83 -5.96 6.96 -13.08
N VAL A 84 -4.72 6.69 -13.39
CA VAL A 84 -3.80 7.64 -14.03
C VAL A 84 -3.12 6.99 -15.24
N VAL A 85 -2.70 7.80 -16.18
CA VAL A 85 -1.77 7.43 -17.25
C VAL A 85 -0.55 8.34 -17.19
N ILE A 86 0.63 7.83 -17.54
CA ILE A 86 1.86 8.62 -17.51
C ILE A 86 1.85 9.65 -18.64
N ASP A 87 1.59 9.21 -19.87
CA ASP A 87 1.50 10.09 -21.04
C ASP A 87 0.52 9.47 -22.04
N ASP A 88 -0.55 10.18 -22.38
CA ASP A 88 -1.57 9.76 -23.35
C ASP A 88 -1.39 10.40 -24.73
N SER A 89 -0.40 11.29 -24.89
CA SER A 89 -0.13 11.98 -26.16
C SER A 89 0.48 11.06 -27.22
N LYS A 90 1.21 10.02 -26.80
CA LYS A 90 1.86 9.06 -27.67
C LYS A 90 2.04 7.72 -26.93
N GLU A 91 1.67 6.61 -27.59
CA GLU A 91 1.99 5.28 -27.08
C GLU A 91 3.50 5.03 -27.20
N GLU A 92 4.16 4.81 -26.06
CA GLU A 92 5.58 4.54 -25.95
C GLU A 92 5.83 3.56 -24.79
N LEU A 93 6.72 2.60 -24.95
CA LEU A 93 7.12 1.72 -23.86
C LEU A 93 8.01 2.49 -22.88
N LEU A 94 7.62 2.48 -21.62
CA LEU A 94 8.31 3.06 -20.47
C LEU A 94 8.75 1.97 -19.50
N TRP A 95 9.84 2.22 -18.82
CA TRP A 95 10.36 1.40 -17.74
C TRP A 95 10.21 2.15 -16.43
N LEU A 96 9.27 1.75 -15.57
CA LEU A 96 9.14 2.33 -14.23
C LEU A 96 10.32 1.90 -13.39
N ARG A 97 10.98 2.84 -12.71
CA ARG A 97 12.23 2.58 -11.99
C ARG A 97 12.23 3.04 -10.55
N SER A 98 11.53 4.10 -10.24
CA SER A 98 11.53 4.66 -8.89
C SER A 98 10.15 5.12 -8.47
N PHE A 99 9.89 5.04 -7.18
CA PHE A 99 8.61 5.38 -6.57
C PHE A 99 8.89 6.15 -5.29
N LYS A 100 8.17 7.26 -5.12
CA LYS A 100 8.33 8.13 -3.96
C LYS A 100 7.02 8.75 -3.56
N THR A 101 6.77 8.86 -2.25
CA THR A 101 5.63 9.60 -1.72
C THR A 101 6.08 10.49 -0.56
N ASN A 102 5.70 11.76 -0.62
CA ASN A 102 5.92 12.71 0.46
C ASN A 102 4.59 13.33 0.89
N ALA A 103 4.34 13.40 2.20
CA ALA A 103 3.34 14.30 2.72
C ALA A 103 3.83 15.74 2.61
N VAL A 104 2.95 16.65 2.18
CA VAL A 104 3.25 18.08 2.06
C VAL A 104 2.11 18.92 2.65
N SER A 105 2.40 20.18 3.01
CA SER A 105 1.36 21.13 3.38
C SER A 105 0.37 21.35 2.23
N SER A 106 -0.86 21.78 2.51
CA SER A 106 -1.91 21.97 1.50
C SER A 106 -1.54 22.99 0.42
N ASP A 107 -0.67 23.95 0.73
CA ASP A 107 -0.09 24.92 -0.22
C ASP A 107 1.13 24.35 -1.00
N GLU A 108 1.49 23.08 -0.76
CA GLU A 108 2.57 22.32 -1.39
C GLU A 108 3.99 22.86 -1.18
N LYS A 109 4.17 23.83 -0.27
CA LYS A 109 5.47 24.52 -0.06
C LYS A 109 6.38 23.82 0.92
N ARG A 110 5.83 23.05 1.88
CA ARG A 110 6.60 22.41 2.94
C ARG A 110 6.45 20.89 2.88
N LYS A 111 7.56 20.16 2.90
CA LYS A 111 7.57 18.73 3.19
C LYS A 111 7.17 18.55 4.65
N LEU A 112 6.26 17.63 4.90
CA LEU A 112 5.83 17.20 6.22
C LEU A 112 6.50 15.86 6.57
N SER A 113 6.29 15.42 7.80
CA SER A 113 6.79 14.13 8.25
C SER A 113 6.10 12.97 7.53
N ASN A 114 6.86 11.91 7.23
CA ASN A 114 6.33 10.75 6.50
C ASN A 114 5.34 9.91 7.34
N ASP A 115 5.24 10.12 8.64
CA ASP A 115 4.23 9.51 9.50
C ASP A 115 2.80 9.97 9.19
N PHE A 116 2.62 10.96 8.29
CA PHE A 116 1.32 11.29 7.69
C PHE A 116 0.96 10.45 6.46
N VAL A 117 1.84 9.57 6.01
CA VAL A 117 1.57 8.62 4.92
C VAL A 117 1.22 7.28 5.52
N CYS A 118 -0.03 6.85 5.44
CA CYS A 118 -0.41 5.47 5.76
C CYS A 118 0.21 4.55 4.72
N HIS A 119 -0.21 4.73 3.49
CA HIS A 119 0.38 4.09 2.30
C HIS A 119 0.03 4.86 1.03
N THR A 120 0.83 4.63 0.01
CA THR A 120 0.52 4.91 -1.40
C THR A 120 0.76 3.63 -2.17
N ASN A 121 -0.31 3.04 -2.68
CA ASN A 121 -0.25 1.83 -3.49
C ASN A 121 -0.16 2.20 -4.96
N PHE A 122 0.70 1.50 -5.69
CA PHE A 122 0.84 1.59 -7.13
C PHE A 122 0.43 0.25 -7.73
N GLU A 123 -0.63 0.27 -8.54
CA GLU A 123 -1.19 -0.94 -9.13
C GLU A 123 -1.32 -0.76 -10.64
N TYR A 124 -1.20 -1.85 -11.38
CA TYR A 124 -1.54 -1.89 -12.80
C TYR A 124 -2.89 -2.59 -12.99
N ARG A 125 -3.50 -2.43 -14.13
CA ARG A 125 -4.70 -3.21 -14.49
C ARG A 125 -4.22 -4.47 -15.20
N ASP A 126 -4.23 -5.59 -14.49
CA ASP A 126 -3.66 -6.85 -14.97
C ASP A 126 -4.23 -7.29 -16.32
N ALA A 127 -5.54 -7.23 -16.51
CA ALA A 127 -6.17 -7.55 -17.79
C ALA A 127 -5.74 -6.59 -18.93
N GLU A 128 -5.57 -5.29 -18.66
CA GLU A 128 -5.09 -4.33 -19.64
C GLU A 128 -3.62 -4.56 -19.94
N HIS A 129 -2.81 -4.72 -18.90
CA HIS A 129 -1.38 -4.96 -18.99
C HIS A 129 -1.07 -6.24 -19.76
N TYR A 130 -1.54 -7.38 -19.28
CA TYR A 130 -1.20 -8.66 -19.87
C TYR A 130 -1.81 -8.91 -21.25
N ASN A 131 -2.98 -8.31 -21.58
CA ASN A 131 -3.49 -8.34 -22.94
C ASN A 131 -2.57 -7.62 -23.94
N ARG A 132 -1.94 -6.50 -23.55
CA ARG A 132 -0.98 -5.78 -24.40
C ARG A 132 0.28 -6.59 -24.71
N TRP A 133 0.67 -7.46 -23.77
CA TRP A 133 1.84 -8.31 -23.89
C TRP A 133 1.55 -9.71 -24.43
N ASN A 134 0.28 -10.03 -24.77
CA ASN A 134 -0.18 -11.38 -25.13
C ASN A 134 0.20 -12.44 -24.07
N MET A 135 -0.03 -12.10 -22.79
CA MET A 135 0.28 -12.92 -21.60
C MET A 135 -1.00 -13.13 -20.77
N THR A 136 -2.10 -13.48 -21.43
CA THR A 136 -3.45 -13.52 -20.81
C THR A 136 -3.59 -14.54 -19.70
N GLU A 137 -2.76 -15.58 -19.67
CA GLU A 137 -2.68 -16.60 -18.63
C GLU A 137 -2.24 -16.05 -17.27
N ARG A 138 -1.63 -14.86 -17.26
CA ARG A 138 -1.23 -14.16 -16.03
C ARG A 138 -2.38 -13.35 -15.40
N ILE A 139 -3.48 -13.12 -16.10
CA ILE A 139 -4.61 -12.35 -15.58
C ILE A 139 -5.19 -13.07 -14.35
N ASN A 140 -5.37 -12.35 -13.26
CA ASN A 140 -5.79 -12.87 -11.95
C ASN A 140 -4.84 -13.91 -11.31
N SER A 141 -3.62 -14.09 -11.82
CA SER A 141 -2.65 -15.01 -11.21
C SER A 141 -2.08 -14.49 -9.88
N GLN A 142 -2.11 -13.19 -9.69
CA GLN A 142 -1.72 -12.50 -8.45
C GLN A 142 -2.43 -11.14 -8.34
N TYR A 143 -2.35 -10.53 -7.17
CA TYR A 143 -2.84 -9.16 -7.00
C TYR A 143 -1.94 -8.17 -7.79
N PRO A 144 -2.50 -7.28 -8.64
CA PRO A 144 -1.73 -6.47 -9.58
C PRO A 144 -1.06 -5.26 -8.93
N ARG A 145 -0.36 -5.44 -7.83
CA ARG A 145 0.39 -4.38 -7.16
C ARG A 145 1.83 -4.36 -7.62
N ILE A 146 2.29 -3.19 -8.07
CA ILE A 146 3.71 -2.96 -8.34
C ILE A 146 4.44 -2.82 -7.01
N THR A 147 3.96 -1.92 -6.16
CA THR A 147 4.57 -1.65 -4.85
C THR A 147 3.66 -0.82 -3.95
N SER A 148 4.08 -0.66 -2.70
CA SER A 148 3.48 0.24 -1.72
C SER A 148 4.56 1.07 -1.03
N ILE A 149 4.41 2.39 -1.05
CA ILE A 149 5.18 3.31 -0.21
C ILE A 149 4.37 3.53 1.07
N SER A 150 5.02 3.44 2.22
CA SER A 150 4.35 3.54 3.52
C SER A 150 5.22 4.24 4.55
N ASN A 151 4.71 4.38 5.74
CA ASN A 151 5.46 4.90 6.88
C ASN A 151 6.81 4.16 7.02
N GLY A 152 7.91 4.91 7.09
CA GLY A 152 9.27 4.37 7.13
C GLY A 152 9.92 4.07 5.77
N VAL A 153 9.14 4.05 4.68
CA VAL A 153 9.66 3.93 3.30
C VAL A 153 9.17 5.14 2.51
N GLU A 154 10.00 6.15 2.34
CA GLU A 154 9.62 7.35 1.56
C GLU A 154 9.80 7.14 0.05
N ASP A 155 10.81 6.38 -0.32
CA ASP A 155 11.14 6.08 -1.71
C ASP A 155 11.91 4.76 -1.83
N PHE A 156 11.92 4.23 -3.04
CA PHE A 156 12.88 3.21 -3.45
C PHE A 156 13.10 3.28 -4.96
N GLN A 157 14.21 2.71 -5.41
CA GLN A 157 14.59 2.62 -6.81
C GLN A 157 14.99 1.19 -7.15
N LEU A 158 14.51 0.69 -8.30
CA LEU A 158 14.95 -0.60 -8.83
C LEU A 158 16.43 -0.55 -9.21
N PRO A 159 17.15 -1.68 -9.16
CA PRO A 159 18.56 -1.74 -9.51
C PRO A 159 18.84 -1.20 -10.92
N ASP A 160 20.04 -0.67 -11.14
CA ASP A 160 20.41 -0.16 -12.45
C ASP A 160 20.36 -1.26 -13.51
N GLY A 161 19.79 -0.91 -14.67
CA GLY A 161 19.56 -1.85 -15.76
C GLY A 161 18.22 -2.57 -15.72
N PHE A 162 17.42 -2.42 -14.67
CA PHE A 162 16.13 -3.07 -14.50
C PHE A 162 14.97 -2.07 -14.42
N GLY A 163 13.76 -2.53 -14.76
CA GLY A 163 12.54 -1.73 -14.67
C GLY A 163 11.28 -2.59 -14.76
N PHE A 164 10.13 -2.01 -14.41
CA PHE A 164 8.82 -2.60 -14.67
C PHE A 164 8.28 -1.99 -15.97
N PRO A 165 8.00 -2.79 -17.00
CA PRO A 165 7.56 -2.28 -18.31
C PRO A 165 6.09 -1.90 -18.30
N VAL A 166 5.75 -0.71 -18.82
CA VAL A 166 4.37 -0.27 -19.06
C VAL A 166 4.31 0.57 -20.32
N PHE A 167 3.19 0.60 -21.00
CA PHE A 167 2.98 1.59 -22.04
C PHE A 167 2.54 2.93 -21.44
N SER A 168 3.01 4.03 -22.01
CA SER A 168 2.79 5.37 -21.46
C SER A 168 1.31 5.74 -21.26
N ASN A 169 0.43 5.19 -22.10
CA ASN A 169 -1.04 5.35 -22.07
C ASN A 169 -1.77 4.21 -21.32
N GLU A 170 -1.03 3.32 -20.69
CA GLU A 170 -1.60 2.25 -19.85
C GLU A 170 -2.09 2.82 -18.51
N ARG A 171 -3.25 2.35 -18.06
CA ARG A 171 -3.82 2.83 -16.81
C ARG A 171 -3.16 2.19 -15.61
N LEU A 172 -2.59 3.02 -14.79
CA LEU A 172 -2.17 2.69 -13.43
C LEU A 172 -3.25 3.13 -12.45
N PHE A 173 -3.32 2.46 -11.31
CA PHE A 173 -4.17 2.85 -10.20
C PHE A 173 -3.32 3.30 -9.03
N ILE A 174 -3.58 4.50 -8.53
CA ILE A 174 -2.92 5.06 -7.34
C ILE A 174 -3.98 5.15 -6.24
N ASN A 175 -3.67 4.52 -5.11
CA ASN A 175 -4.44 4.65 -3.88
C ASN A 175 -3.55 5.34 -2.84
N ALA A 176 -3.94 6.53 -2.39
CA ALA A 176 -3.22 7.30 -1.38
C ALA A 176 -4.08 7.47 -0.13
N GLN A 177 -3.51 7.14 1.04
CA GLN A 177 -4.19 7.27 2.32
C GLN A 177 -3.32 7.99 3.33
N ALA A 178 -3.92 8.99 4.00
CA ALA A 178 -3.27 9.74 5.06
C ALA A 178 -3.36 9.01 6.41
N LEU A 179 -2.44 9.33 7.31
CA LEU A 179 -2.32 8.78 8.65
C LEU A 179 -2.10 9.91 9.66
N ASN A 180 -2.50 9.69 10.91
CA ASN A 180 -2.14 10.54 12.02
C ASN A 180 -2.20 9.74 13.33
N HIS A 181 -1.06 9.33 13.85
CA HIS A 181 -0.96 8.62 15.13
C HIS A 181 -0.73 9.56 16.32
N ASN A 182 -0.33 10.83 16.09
CA ASN A 182 0.38 11.59 17.11
C ASN A 182 -0.25 12.95 17.45
N ILE A 183 -0.99 13.57 16.52
CA ILE A 183 -1.51 14.93 16.73
C ILE A 183 -2.98 14.85 17.12
N THR A 184 -3.25 15.23 18.37
CA THR A 184 -4.59 15.40 18.92
C THR A 184 -5.04 16.87 18.81
N ASP A 185 -6.33 17.11 18.99
CA ASP A 185 -6.94 18.44 19.22
C ASP A 185 -6.62 19.52 18.16
N SER A 186 -6.21 19.08 16.96
CA SER A 186 -6.00 19.98 15.83
C SER A 186 -6.57 19.44 14.53
N THR A 187 -7.10 20.36 13.72
CA THR A 187 -7.49 20.06 12.33
C THR A 187 -6.53 20.78 11.40
N PHE A 188 -5.94 20.01 10.46
CA PHE A 188 -5.00 20.56 9.48
C PHE A 188 -5.13 19.84 8.14
N ASN A 189 -4.59 20.46 7.10
CA ASN A 189 -4.70 19.99 5.74
C ASN A 189 -3.35 19.56 5.18
N ILE A 190 -3.31 18.39 4.55
CA ILE A 190 -2.13 17.85 3.88
C ILE A 190 -2.48 17.38 2.47
N LYS A 191 -1.45 17.21 1.65
CA LYS A 191 -1.51 16.49 0.36
C LYS A 191 -0.38 15.47 0.30
N HIS A 192 -0.53 14.48 -0.58
CA HIS A 192 0.58 13.60 -0.94
C HIS A 192 1.11 13.98 -2.32
N LYS A 193 2.42 14.20 -2.43
CA LYS A 193 3.15 14.26 -3.70
C LYS A 193 3.76 12.90 -3.98
N ILE A 194 3.34 12.33 -5.11
CA ILE A 194 3.61 10.97 -5.52
C ILE A 194 4.39 11.01 -6.82
N GLU A 195 5.64 10.60 -6.78
CA GLU A 195 6.54 10.63 -7.93
C GLU A 195 6.78 9.20 -8.44
N ILE A 196 6.67 9.01 -9.76
CA ILE A 196 7.07 7.81 -10.47
C ILE A 196 8.16 8.20 -11.46
N GLY A 197 9.36 7.67 -11.25
CA GLY A 197 10.47 7.85 -12.19
C GLY A 197 10.48 6.75 -13.25
N PHE A 198 10.75 7.12 -14.50
CA PHE A 198 10.77 6.20 -15.62
C PHE A 198 11.88 6.48 -16.63
N VAL A 199 12.17 5.47 -17.45
CA VAL A 199 13.06 5.58 -18.62
C VAL A 199 12.27 5.18 -19.84
N LYS A 200 12.38 5.95 -20.93
CA LYS A 200 11.79 5.61 -22.23
C LYS A 200 12.60 4.50 -22.89
N ASN A 201 11.92 3.46 -23.40
CA ASN A 201 12.59 2.36 -24.08
C ASN A 201 13.41 2.83 -25.29
N SER A 202 12.92 3.86 -26.01
CA SER A 202 13.63 4.50 -27.11
C SER A 202 15.00 5.08 -26.74
N LYS A 203 15.24 5.34 -25.43
CA LYS A 203 16.55 5.78 -24.93
C LYS A 203 17.40 4.64 -24.42
N LYS A 204 16.79 3.69 -23.72
CA LYS A 204 17.48 2.56 -23.09
C LYS A 204 16.48 1.46 -22.80
N ALA A 205 16.65 0.32 -23.44
CA ALA A 205 15.94 -0.89 -23.04
C ALA A 205 16.49 -1.37 -21.69
N LEU A 206 15.59 -1.80 -20.80
CA LEU A 206 15.94 -2.35 -19.50
C LEU A 206 15.52 -3.83 -19.43
N ILE A 207 15.93 -4.49 -18.38
CA ILE A 207 15.57 -5.87 -18.07
C ILE A 207 14.29 -5.84 -17.22
N PRO A 208 13.22 -6.58 -17.59
CA PRO A 208 11.97 -6.58 -16.87
C PRO A 208 12.08 -7.27 -15.51
N LEU A 209 11.48 -6.65 -14.51
CA LEU A 209 11.24 -7.25 -13.21
C LEU A 209 9.73 -7.40 -12.98
N GLN A 210 9.33 -8.60 -12.53
CA GLN A 210 7.97 -8.89 -12.07
C GLN A 210 7.87 -8.58 -10.58
N PRO A 211 6.94 -7.72 -10.14
CA PRO A 211 6.64 -7.53 -8.73
C PRO A 211 5.74 -8.64 -8.19
N LYS A 212 5.95 -9.02 -6.95
CA LYS A 212 5.07 -9.90 -6.18
C LYS A 212 5.02 -9.45 -4.73
N THR A 213 3.84 -9.34 -4.15
CA THR A 213 3.69 -9.03 -2.72
C THR A 213 3.42 -10.32 -1.94
N VAL A 214 4.17 -10.51 -0.86
CA VAL A 214 3.99 -11.61 0.09
C VAL A 214 3.75 -11.06 1.49
N PHE A 215 2.90 -11.71 2.27
CA PHE A 215 2.45 -11.26 3.59
C PHE A 215 2.82 -12.28 4.65
N MET A 216 3.16 -11.84 5.85
CA MET A 216 2.99 -12.68 7.03
C MET A 216 1.50 -12.84 7.31
N MET A 217 1.04 -14.07 7.45
CA MET A 217 -0.37 -14.39 7.56
C MET A 217 -0.60 -15.23 8.82
N PHE A 218 -1.64 -14.88 9.58
CA PHE A 218 -2.00 -15.60 10.80
C PHE A 218 -3.49 -15.98 10.80
N PRO A 219 -3.88 -17.08 11.50
CA PRO A 219 -5.27 -17.46 11.63
C PRO A 219 -6.12 -16.31 12.16
N PHE A 220 -7.29 -16.12 11.60
CA PHE A 220 -8.25 -15.14 12.07
C PHE A 220 -9.66 -15.71 12.10
N ASP A 221 -10.48 -15.19 13.01
CA ASP A 221 -11.90 -15.48 13.05
C ASP A 221 -12.62 -14.54 12.07
N PRO A 222 -13.35 -15.03 11.04
CA PRO A 222 -14.16 -14.22 10.16
C PRO A 222 -15.22 -13.36 10.88
N GLU A 223 -15.71 -13.83 12.02
CA GLU A 223 -16.64 -13.08 12.90
C GLU A 223 -15.88 -12.01 13.70
N ASN A 224 -14.58 -12.22 13.91
CA ASN A 224 -13.68 -11.34 14.62
C ASN A 224 -12.32 -11.20 13.89
N PRO A 225 -12.29 -10.62 12.69
CA PRO A 225 -11.13 -10.68 11.79
C PRO A 225 -9.88 -9.97 12.29
N TYR A 226 -9.89 -9.39 13.47
CA TYR A 226 -8.77 -8.59 14.00
C TYR A 226 -8.50 -8.80 15.48
N GLY A 227 -9.32 -9.59 16.10
CA GLY A 227 -9.07 -10.04 17.45
C GLY A 227 -8.10 -11.21 17.40
N GLY A 228 -7.15 -11.28 18.31
CA GLY A 228 -6.89 -12.58 18.89
C GLY A 228 -8.25 -13.19 19.30
N PRO A 229 -8.33 -14.44 19.67
CA PRO A 229 -9.61 -15.15 19.82
C PRO A 229 -10.64 -14.49 20.76
N THR A 230 -10.38 -13.33 21.32
CA THR A 230 -11.23 -12.71 22.35
C THR A 230 -11.51 -11.21 22.23
N GLU A 231 -10.90 -10.45 21.30
CA GLU A 231 -11.09 -9.00 21.27
C GLU A 231 -11.25 -8.45 19.84
N GLN A 232 -12.42 -7.88 19.54
CA GLN A 232 -12.66 -7.08 18.34
C GLN A 232 -12.03 -5.71 18.49
N LEU A 233 -11.14 -5.35 17.56
CA LEU A 233 -10.87 -3.95 17.29
C LEU A 233 -11.98 -3.40 16.38
N PRO A 234 -12.79 -2.44 16.87
CA PRO A 234 -14.05 -2.07 16.20
C PRO A 234 -13.88 -1.44 14.82
N ASN A 235 -12.66 -1.17 14.36
CA ASN A 235 -12.43 -0.42 13.12
C ASN A 235 -11.41 -1.04 12.17
N ALA A 236 -10.96 -2.23 12.42
CA ALA A 236 -9.89 -2.84 11.66
C ALA A 236 -10.29 -3.09 10.18
N CYS A 237 -9.34 -3.04 9.26
CA CYS A 237 -9.53 -3.19 7.81
C CYS A 237 -8.80 -4.43 7.31
N ILE A 238 -9.50 -5.32 6.60
CA ILE A 238 -8.83 -6.41 5.89
C ILE A 238 -8.22 -5.83 4.62
N PRO A 239 -6.92 -5.97 4.37
CA PRO A 239 -6.33 -5.61 3.10
C PRO A 239 -7.06 -6.29 1.94
N VAL A 240 -7.29 -5.55 0.85
CA VAL A 240 -8.01 -6.11 -0.33
C VAL A 240 -7.29 -7.34 -0.86
N GLU A 241 -5.96 -7.33 -0.80
CA GLU A 241 -5.09 -8.43 -1.19
C GLU A 241 -5.39 -9.71 -0.42
N THR A 242 -5.55 -9.61 0.89
CA THR A 242 -5.83 -10.78 1.74
C THR A 242 -7.29 -11.13 1.77
N LYS A 243 -8.20 -10.19 1.48
CA LYS A 243 -9.63 -10.45 1.36
C LYS A 243 -9.99 -11.22 0.09
N ASN A 244 -9.37 -10.85 -1.03
CA ASN A 244 -9.65 -11.46 -2.34
C ASN A 244 -8.83 -12.74 -2.57
N HIS A 245 -7.72 -12.89 -1.87
CA HIS A 245 -6.89 -14.09 -1.84
C HIS A 245 -6.94 -14.66 -0.42
N THR A 246 -8.04 -15.33 -0.09
CA THR A 246 -8.19 -15.99 1.19
C THR A 246 -7.20 -17.16 1.24
N TYR A 247 -6.09 -16.95 1.91
CA TYR A 247 -5.19 -18.02 2.24
C TYR A 247 -5.84 -18.85 3.35
N ILE A 248 -5.73 -20.14 3.23
CA ILE A 248 -6.24 -21.12 4.19
C ILE A 248 -5.05 -21.93 4.66
N ASP A 249 -4.92 -22.13 5.95
CA ASP A 249 -3.87 -23.00 6.50
C ASP A 249 -4.16 -24.51 6.23
N THR A 250 -3.27 -25.38 6.65
CA THR A 250 -3.41 -26.84 6.49
C THR A 250 -4.62 -27.42 7.23
N ASP A 251 -5.12 -26.71 8.24
CA ASP A 251 -6.27 -27.12 9.06
C ASP A 251 -7.59 -26.52 8.55
N GLY A 252 -7.55 -25.74 7.46
CA GLY A 252 -8.72 -25.13 6.85
C GLY A 252 -9.13 -23.80 7.46
N ASN A 253 -8.29 -23.18 8.31
CA ASN A 253 -8.58 -21.90 8.92
C ASN A 253 -8.19 -20.74 7.97
N PRO A 254 -9.02 -19.70 7.83
CA PRO A 254 -8.67 -18.54 7.05
C PRO A 254 -7.53 -17.76 7.71
N LEU A 255 -6.61 -17.23 6.89
CA LEU A 255 -5.47 -16.44 7.31
C LEU A 255 -5.66 -14.98 6.94
N SER A 256 -5.16 -14.06 7.77
CA SER A 256 -5.11 -12.61 7.51
C SER A 256 -3.68 -12.07 7.62
N GLY A 257 -3.32 -11.15 6.72
CA GLY A 257 -2.07 -10.38 6.80
C GLY A 257 -2.09 -9.25 7.82
N HIS A 258 -3.11 -9.17 8.66
CA HIS A 258 -3.28 -8.14 9.68
C HIS A 258 -3.61 -8.78 11.02
N TRP A 259 -2.85 -8.48 12.06
CA TRP A 259 -3.04 -9.07 13.40
C TRP A 259 -2.71 -8.06 14.50
N ILE A 260 -2.90 -8.46 15.74
CA ILE A 260 -2.66 -7.63 16.92
C ILE A 260 -1.39 -8.10 17.64
N ILE A 261 -0.55 -7.13 17.99
CA ILE A 261 0.59 -7.32 18.87
C ILE A 261 0.27 -6.78 20.27
N LYS A 262 0.50 -7.60 21.27
CA LYS A 262 0.40 -7.22 22.69
C LYS A 262 1.55 -6.31 23.09
N SER A 263 1.43 -5.64 24.25
CA SER A 263 2.54 -4.86 24.85
C SER A 263 3.79 -5.73 25.03
N GLY A 264 4.98 -5.13 24.83
CA GLY A 264 6.27 -5.78 24.98
C GLY A 264 6.85 -6.36 23.70
N LYS A 265 7.88 -7.21 23.88
CA LYS A 265 8.65 -7.81 22.78
C LYS A 265 8.04 -9.13 22.33
N HIS A 266 7.88 -9.28 21.03
CA HIS A 266 7.38 -10.50 20.41
C HIS A 266 8.16 -10.82 19.13
N ASN A 267 8.18 -12.10 18.78
CA ASN A 267 8.76 -12.59 17.55
C ASN A 267 7.72 -13.45 16.82
N TYR A 268 7.56 -13.19 15.53
CA TYR A 268 6.62 -13.87 14.65
C TYR A 268 7.36 -14.51 13.50
N THR A 269 6.99 -15.72 13.11
CA THR A 269 7.54 -16.41 11.94
C THR A 269 6.40 -16.86 11.03
N TYR A 270 6.67 -16.91 9.74
CA TYR A 270 5.71 -17.33 8.75
C TYR A 270 6.40 -18.00 7.55
N ASP A 271 5.99 -19.24 7.20
CA ASP A 271 6.40 -19.91 5.97
C ASP A 271 5.72 -19.23 4.76
N THR A 272 6.51 -18.56 3.93
CA THR A 272 6.02 -17.82 2.77
C THR A 272 6.19 -18.58 1.45
N SER A 273 6.66 -19.83 1.47
CA SER A 273 6.98 -20.64 0.28
C SER A 273 5.76 -20.76 -0.66
N ALA A 274 4.58 -21.05 -0.10
CA ALA A 274 3.34 -21.19 -0.87
C ALA A 274 2.93 -19.86 -1.54
N GLN A 275 3.12 -18.72 -0.87
CA GLN A 275 2.83 -17.41 -1.47
C GLN A 275 3.83 -17.02 -2.54
N LEU A 276 5.11 -17.36 -2.36
CA LEU A 276 6.14 -17.18 -3.38
C LEU A 276 5.80 -17.95 -4.65
N ASN A 277 5.26 -19.17 -4.52
CA ASN A 277 4.80 -20.02 -5.62
C ASN A 277 5.83 -20.04 -6.76
N ILE A 278 7.10 -20.31 -6.39
CA ILE A 278 8.20 -20.38 -7.35
C ILE A 278 7.98 -21.63 -8.20
N LYS A 279 8.17 -21.48 -9.52
CA LYS A 279 8.19 -22.57 -10.46
C LYS A 279 9.63 -22.71 -10.95
N ASP A 280 10.28 -23.84 -10.65
CA ASP A 280 11.68 -24.08 -10.89
C ASP A 280 12.57 -23.09 -10.12
N SER A 281 12.85 -21.92 -10.64
CA SER A 281 13.69 -20.92 -9.99
C SER A 281 13.35 -19.49 -10.39
N ILE A 282 13.62 -18.54 -9.49
CA ILE A 282 13.55 -17.11 -9.77
C ILE A 282 14.84 -16.42 -9.33
N ARG A 283 15.17 -15.30 -9.95
CA ARG A 283 16.29 -14.45 -9.55
C ARG A 283 15.77 -13.13 -8.99
N LEU A 284 15.83 -13.00 -7.66
CA LEU A 284 15.37 -11.85 -6.89
C LEU A 284 16.36 -10.69 -7.01
N HIS A 285 15.89 -9.49 -7.31
CA HIS A 285 16.72 -8.29 -7.47
C HIS A 285 16.40 -7.17 -6.47
N GLN A 286 15.17 -7.08 -5.96
CA GLN A 286 14.74 -6.02 -5.07
C GLN A 286 13.74 -6.53 -4.05
N ILE A 287 13.83 -6.02 -2.81
CA ILE A 287 12.80 -6.17 -1.78
C ILE A 287 12.54 -4.79 -1.16
N THR A 288 11.28 -4.43 -1.02
CA THR A 288 10.83 -3.33 -0.16
C THR A 288 9.76 -3.85 0.80
N SER A 289 9.77 -3.39 2.04
CA SER A 289 8.87 -3.89 3.08
C SER A 289 7.81 -2.84 3.42
N HIS A 290 6.60 -3.33 3.71
CA HIS A 290 5.56 -2.55 4.37
C HIS A 290 5.38 -3.11 5.78
N LEU A 291 5.65 -2.26 6.77
CA LEU A 291 5.58 -2.59 8.19
C LEU A 291 4.75 -1.53 8.91
N HIS A 292 4.13 -1.92 10.02
CA HIS A 292 3.53 -0.98 10.96
C HIS A 292 4.54 -0.55 12.05
N PRO A 293 4.27 0.54 12.80
CA PRO A 293 5.08 0.96 13.93
C PRO A 293 5.34 -0.18 14.92
N PHE A 294 6.43 -0.08 15.65
CA PHE A 294 6.95 -1.09 16.60
C PHE A 294 7.65 -2.30 15.96
N ALA A 295 7.68 -2.43 14.63
CA ALA A 295 8.55 -3.38 13.97
C ALA A 295 10.02 -2.96 14.14
N ASN A 296 10.88 -3.89 14.60
CA ASN A 296 12.30 -3.64 14.83
C ASN A 296 13.20 -4.31 13.82
N ARG A 297 12.84 -5.53 13.40
CA ARG A 297 13.62 -6.29 12.44
C ARG A 297 12.71 -7.18 11.61
N PHE A 298 12.93 -7.22 10.32
CA PHE A 298 12.19 -8.06 9.40
C PHE A 298 13.14 -8.81 8.46
N LYS A 299 13.04 -10.14 8.44
CA LYS A 299 13.94 -11.01 7.66
C LYS A 299 13.16 -11.88 6.68
N LEU A 300 13.85 -12.24 5.59
CA LEU A 300 13.50 -13.35 4.71
C LEU A 300 14.71 -14.29 4.66
N SER A 301 14.50 -15.56 4.98
CA SER A 301 15.53 -16.58 5.01
C SER A 301 15.13 -17.79 4.18
N ASP A 302 16.11 -18.37 3.49
CA ASP A 302 16.03 -19.70 2.93
C ASP A 302 16.39 -20.69 4.03
N LYS A 303 15.42 -21.43 4.53
CA LYS A 303 15.60 -22.39 5.63
C LYS A 303 16.29 -23.67 5.17
N THR A 304 16.19 -24.00 3.89
CA THR A 304 16.81 -25.19 3.32
C THR A 304 18.33 -25.05 3.32
N THR A 305 18.84 -23.87 3.01
CA THR A 305 20.29 -23.60 2.97
C THR A 305 20.81 -22.87 4.20
N GLY A 306 19.91 -22.32 5.04
CA GLY A 306 20.26 -21.44 6.15
C GLY A 306 20.68 -20.03 5.72
N THR A 307 20.45 -19.65 4.47
CA THR A 307 20.87 -18.36 3.91
C THR A 307 19.89 -17.26 4.27
N VAL A 308 20.35 -16.15 4.84
CA VAL A 308 19.56 -14.94 5.01
C VAL A 308 19.57 -14.15 3.71
N ILE A 309 18.40 -13.99 3.08
CA ILE A 309 18.20 -13.30 1.80
C ILE A 309 18.07 -11.80 2.03
N TYR A 310 17.29 -11.43 3.06
CA TYR A 310 17.03 -10.05 3.43
C TYR A 310 16.99 -9.92 4.94
N ASP A 311 17.63 -8.89 5.48
CA ASP A 311 17.66 -8.57 6.92
C ASP A 311 17.53 -7.07 7.08
N CYS A 312 16.32 -6.63 7.41
CA CYS A 312 15.97 -5.23 7.58
C CYS A 312 15.87 -4.89 9.06
N LYS A 313 16.68 -3.97 9.53
CA LYS A 313 16.51 -3.34 10.86
C LYS A 313 15.74 -2.04 10.65
N SER A 314 14.52 -2.00 11.11
CA SER A 314 13.67 -0.80 11.05
C SER A 314 14.00 0.14 12.20
N GLU A 315 13.95 1.44 11.93
CA GLU A 315 14.08 2.49 12.94
C GLU A 315 12.70 3.05 13.26
N ASN A 316 12.28 2.97 14.52
CA ASN A 316 11.12 3.68 15.03
C ASN A 316 11.51 5.10 15.47
N PHE A 317 10.57 6.06 15.42
CA PHE A 317 10.77 7.34 16.09
C PHE A 317 10.83 7.13 17.60
N THR A 318 11.63 7.94 18.29
CA THR A 318 11.81 7.88 19.75
C THR A 318 10.83 8.78 20.51
N ASP A 319 10.25 9.76 19.83
CA ASP A 319 9.43 10.84 20.39
C ASP A 319 7.95 10.76 19.96
N LYS A 320 7.63 9.83 19.06
CA LYS A 320 6.28 9.64 18.51
C LYS A 320 6.08 8.23 17.96
N ILE A 321 4.82 7.84 17.73
CA ILE A 321 4.48 6.57 17.07
C ILE A 321 4.73 6.70 15.58
N GLY A 322 5.52 5.80 15.00
CA GLY A 322 5.81 5.74 13.57
C GLY A 322 7.16 5.13 13.26
N LEU A 323 7.32 4.66 12.05
CA LEU A 323 8.59 4.20 11.50
C LEU A 323 9.35 5.38 10.88
N LYS A 324 10.61 5.54 11.26
CA LYS A 324 11.49 6.56 10.71
C LYS A 324 12.17 6.07 9.44
N ASN A 325 12.58 4.80 9.43
CA ASN A 325 13.28 4.20 8.30
C ASN A 325 13.10 2.68 8.28
N THR A 326 12.87 2.15 7.08
CA THR A 326 12.80 0.72 6.79
C THR A 326 13.62 0.46 5.53
N PRO A 327 14.89 0.02 5.67
CA PRO A 327 15.79 -0.18 4.54
C PRO A 327 15.27 -1.22 3.55
N SER A 328 15.43 -0.96 2.25
CA SER A 328 15.16 -1.92 1.19
C SER A 328 16.42 -2.69 0.79
N PHE A 329 16.22 -3.85 0.16
CA PHE A 329 17.30 -4.62 -0.47
C PHE A 329 17.33 -4.36 -1.97
N SER A 330 18.52 -4.25 -2.55
CA SER A 330 18.73 -4.07 -3.97
C SER A 330 20.00 -4.81 -4.43
N SER A 331 19.93 -5.55 -5.53
CA SER A 331 21.05 -6.29 -6.09
C SER A 331 20.99 -6.38 -7.61
N GLN A 332 22.04 -5.91 -8.28
CA GLN A 332 22.19 -6.11 -9.74
C GLN A 332 22.44 -7.57 -10.08
N LYS A 333 23.23 -8.29 -9.27
CA LYS A 333 23.50 -9.71 -9.47
C LYS A 333 22.27 -10.58 -9.20
N GLY A 334 21.44 -10.17 -8.26
CA GLY A 334 20.30 -10.92 -7.75
C GLY A 334 20.69 -12.11 -6.88
N ILE A 335 19.67 -12.70 -6.25
CA ILE A 335 19.77 -13.91 -5.44
C ILE A 335 18.85 -14.96 -6.06
N TRP A 336 19.37 -16.16 -6.28
CA TRP A 336 18.57 -17.27 -6.75
C TRP A 336 17.71 -17.85 -5.64
N MET A 337 16.46 -18.13 -5.97
CA MET A 337 15.48 -18.81 -5.13
C MET A 337 14.88 -19.96 -5.93
N TYR A 338 14.64 -21.10 -5.30
CA TYR A 338 14.27 -22.37 -5.94
C TYR A 338 12.94 -22.90 -5.45
N GLU A 339 12.24 -23.67 -6.27
CA GLU A 339 10.91 -24.25 -5.98
C GLU A 339 10.94 -25.19 -4.76
N ASP A 340 11.99 -26.02 -4.64
CA ASP A 340 12.14 -27.05 -3.61
C ASP A 340 12.71 -26.52 -2.28
N HIS A 341 12.94 -25.19 -2.16
CA HIS A 341 13.40 -24.58 -0.93
C HIS A 341 12.24 -24.05 -0.08
N ILE A 342 12.48 -23.98 1.23
CA ILE A 342 11.55 -23.40 2.22
C ILE A 342 11.99 -21.99 2.56
N TYR A 343 11.06 -21.03 2.47
CA TYR A 343 11.32 -19.63 2.73
C TYR A 343 10.49 -19.15 3.91
N GLU A 344 11.16 -18.58 4.91
CA GLU A 344 10.54 -18.08 6.13
C GLU A 344 10.74 -16.59 6.28
N MET A 345 9.66 -15.88 6.59
CA MET A 345 9.70 -14.51 7.10
C MET A 345 9.71 -14.53 8.63
N GLU A 346 10.53 -13.66 9.23
CA GLU A 346 10.64 -13.46 10.67
C GLU A 346 10.51 -11.97 10.99
N LEU A 347 9.63 -11.62 11.94
CA LEU A 347 9.40 -10.25 12.39
C LEU A 347 9.63 -10.14 13.90
N GLU A 348 10.57 -9.28 14.30
CA GLU A 348 10.77 -8.87 15.69
C GLU A 348 10.05 -7.54 15.92
N VAL A 349 9.24 -7.46 16.98
CA VAL A 349 8.50 -6.25 17.35
C VAL A 349 8.77 -5.90 18.82
N ASP A 350 8.65 -4.62 19.17
CA ASP A 350 8.66 -4.12 20.54
C ASP A 350 7.55 -3.07 20.71
N ASN A 351 6.37 -3.52 21.09
CA ASN A 351 5.27 -2.61 21.41
C ASN A 351 5.51 -1.97 22.78
N THR A 352 6.09 -0.79 22.76
CA THR A 352 6.46 -0.01 23.96
C THR A 352 5.26 0.66 24.63
N THR A 353 4.05 0.49 24.13
CA THR A 353 2.83 1.03 24.72
C THR A 353 2.17 0.00 25.66
N ASP A 354 1.27 0.46 26.51
CA ASP A 354 0.43 -0.36 27.37
C ASP A 354 -0.83 -0.93 26.68
N LYS A 355 -0.99 -0.65 25.38
CA LYS A 355 -2.17 -1.02 24.57
C LYS A 355 -1.79 -1.97 23.45
N ASP A 356 -2.75 -2.78 23.07
CA ASP A 356 -2.67 -3.58 21.86
C ASP A 356 -2.53 -2.70 20.62
N GLN A 357 -1.67 -3.10 19.69
CA GLN A 357 -1.42 -2.38 18.44
C GLN A 357 -1.68 -3.28 17.23
N GLU A 358 -2.08 -2.65 16.13
CA GLU A 358 -2.26 -3.34 14.87
C GLU A 358 -0.91 -3.56 14.17
N MET A 359 -0.69 -4.77 13.66
CA MET A 359 0.52 -5.12 12.92
C MET A 359 0.17 -5.66 11.53
N MET A 360 0.99 -5.30 10.58
CA MET A 360 1.09 -5.89 9.26
C MET A 360 2.57 -5.97 8.88
N ALA A 361 2.96 -7.06 8.25
CA ALA A 361 4.27 -7.20 7.65
C ALA A 361 4.15 -7.86 6.28
N SER A 362 4.61 -7.16 5.25
CA SER A 362 4.65 -7.67 3.89
C SER A 362 5.92 -7.22 3.17
N MET A 363 6.28 -7.94 2.12
CA MET A 363 7.37 -7.59 1.23
C MET A 363 6.84 -7.51 -0.20
N ALA A 364 7.15 -6.42 -0.90
CA ALA A 364 7.11 -6.39 -2.34
C ALA A 364 8.48 -6.83 -2.85
N ILE A 365 8.51 -7.96 -3.50
CA ILE A 365 9.71 -8.55 -4.10
C ILE A 365 9.67 -8.38 -5.61
N PHE A 366 10.82 -8.12 -6.20
CA PHE A 366 10.96 -7.96 -7.64
C PHE A 366 11.99 -8.97 -8.15
N TYR A 367 11.56 -9.80 -9.07
CA TYR A 367 12.41 -10.84 -9.67
C TYR A 367 12.44 -10.72 -11.18
N TYR A 368 13.49 -11.25 -11.79
CA TYR A 368 13.66 -11.27 -13.24
C TYR A 368 12.49 -11.99 -13.91
N ASP A 369 11.92 -11.34 -14.91
CA ASP A 369 10.82 -11.86 -15.71
C ASP A 369 11.31 -12.27 -17.11
N GLY A 370 11.67 -13.54 -17.27
CA GLY A 370 12.20 -14.08 -18.53
C GLY A 370 11.17 -14.08 -19.65
N GLU A 371 9.90 -14.40 -19.34
CA GLU A 371 8.82 -14.40 -20.34
C GLU A 371 8.51 -12.99 -20.83
N MET A 372 8.41 -12.01 -19.92
CA MET A 372 8.27 -10.61 -20.31
C MET A 372 9.48 -10.12 -21.12
N GLN A 373 10.70 -10.62 -20.81
CA GLN A 373 11.89 -10.27 -21.59
C GLN A 373 11.77 -10.75 -23.06
N GLU A 374 11.21 -11.93 -23.27
CA GLU A 374 10.95 -12.43 -24.62
C GLU A 374 9.95 -11.54 -25.36
N LYS A 375 8.85 -11.15 -24.68
CA LYS A 375 7.85 -10.22 -25.23
C LYS A 375 8.42 -8.85 -25.56
N VAL A 376 9.27 -8.31 -24.72
CA VAL A 376 10.00 -7.05 -25.00
C VAL A 376 10.90 -7.20 -26.23
N ASN A 377 11.58 -8.30 -26.39
CA ASN A 377 12.43 -8.57 -27.55
C ASN A 377 11.64 -8.75 -28.87
N GLU A 378 10.39 -9.25 -28.78
CA GLU A 378 9.47 -9.38 -29.92
C GLU A 378 8.97 -8.01 -30.42
N LEU A 379 8.91 -6.99 -29.55
CA LEU A 379 8.57 -5.63 -29.96
C LEU A 379 9.71 -5.13 -30.86
N LYS A 380 9.48 -5.13 -32.17
CA LYS A 380 10.36 -4.48 -33.16
C LYS A 380 10.24 -2.97 -33.00
N LEU A 381 10.89 -2.42 -31.98
CA LEU A 381 10.96 -0.99 -31.69
C LEU A 381 12.16 -0.35 -32.35
#